data_d9a2be36110be59d85f440d163979352
#
_entry.id   d9a2be36110be59d85f440d163979352
#
_cell.length_a   1.000
_cell.length_b   1.000
_cell.length_c   1.000
_cell.angle_alpha   90.00
_cell.angle_beta   90.00
_cell.angle_gamma   90.00
#
_symmetry.space_group_name_H-M   'P 1'
#
loop_
_entity.id
_entity.type
_entity.pdbx_description
1 polymer ?
#
loop_
_entity_poly.entity_id
_entity_poly.type
_entity_poly.pdbx_seq_one_letter_code
_entity_poly.pdbx_strand_id
1 'polypeptide(L)'
;MRKVPLAGAAAALVLGLAGAVAFSAASQAAAPSATQSTTLTFDVVFSPLAIVAANNVRNPNAPFALGDEIVEHDQLFSGGHHVGDDLFSCVIVSVPLDAILASCTAIFRLPGGHIAAQTPAIPGPAPKDLALTGGTGTYRNIGGDGTLVEFGPVNGKLTLRVLSLVARGGGD
;
A
#
# COMPACT_ATOMS: atom_id res chain seq x y z
N MET A 1 -10.69 51.67 45.41
CA MET A 1 -10.55 53.11 45.06
C MET A 1 -9.07 53.46 45.00
N ARG A 2 -8.50 53.65 43.83
CA ARG A 2 -7.32 54.48 43.62
C ARG A 2 -7.25 54.88 42.14
N LYS A 3 -7.19 56.17 41.94
CA LYS A 3 -7.28 56.90 40.68
C LYS A 3 -5.95 56.91 39.95
N VAL A 4 -6.02 56.87 38.63
CA VAL A 4 -4.96 57.09 37.63
C VAL A 4 -4.68 58.57 37.46
N PRO A 5 -3.50 58.99 37.10
CA PRO A 5 -3.39 60.16 36.25
C PRO A 5 -2.83 59.85 34.85
N LEU A 6 -3.45 60.48 33.85
CA LEU A 6 -2.93 60.65 32.49
C LEU A 6 -1.70 61.60 32.51
N ALA A 7 -0.72 61.28 31.67
CA ALA A 7 0.19 62.26 31.15
C ALA A 7 0.44 61.94 29.68
N GLY A 8 0.15 62.89 28.83
CA GLY A 8 0.43 62.87 27.40
C GLY A 8 1.80 63.37 27.08
N ALA A 9 2.30 63.03 25.89
CA ALA A 9 3.25 63.86 25.12
C ALA A 9 3.39 63.29 23.70
N ALA A 10 2.95 64.06 22.77
CA ALA A 10 3.77 64.64 21.68
C ALA A 10 4.17 63.75 20.53
N ALA A 11 3.67 64.15 19.37
CA ALA A 11 3.89 63.69 18.04
C ALA A 11 5.36 63.84 17.58
N ALA A 12 5.81 62.87 16.81
CA ALA A 12 6.86 63.07 15.82
C ALA A 12 6.49 62.35 14.53
N LEU A 13 6.10 63.12 13.53
CA LEU A 13 5.88 62.67 12.16
C LEU A 13 7.23 62.41 11.51
N VAL A 14 7.59 61.17 11.21
CA VAL A 14 8.69 60.83 10.32
C VAL A 14 8.07 60.22 9.06
N LEU A 15 8.04 61.02 7.99
CA LEU A 15 7.74 60.53 6.65
C LEU A 15 8.95 59.70 6.15
N GLY A 16 8.86 58.37 6.27
CA GLY A 16 9.75 57.45 5.62
C GLY A 16 9.07 56.90 4.36
N LEU A 17 9.51 57.32 3.17
CA LEU A 17 9.20 56.64 1.92
C LEU A 17 9.88 55.26 1.94
N ALA A 18 9.13 54.25 2.36
CA ALA A 18 9.52 52.86 2.16
C ALA A 18 8.99 52.41 0.82
N GLY A 19 9.86 52.29 -0.18
CA GLY A 19 9.56 51.64 -1.45
C GLY A 19 9.23 50.18 -1.20
N ALA A 20 7.98 49.82 -1.41
CA ALA A 20 7.53 48.42 -1.39
C ALA A 20 8.07 47.73 -2.65
N VAL A 21 9.17 46.99 -2.50
CA VAL A 21 9.61 46.02 -3.51
C VAL A 21 8.67 44.83 -3.41
N ALA A 22 7.65 44.79 -4.25
CA ALA A 22 6.79 43.64 -4.38
C ALA A 22 7.57 42.48 -5.03
N PHE A 23 8.11 41.58 -4.21
CA PHE A 23 8.56 40.28 -4.69
C PHE A 23 7.33 39.46 -5.09
N SER A 24 6.99 39.50 -6.38
CA SER A 24 6.05 38.53 -6.95
C SER A 24 6.77 37.19 -6.98
N ALA A 25 6.58 36.40 -5.89
CA ALA A 25 6.91 34.99 -5.93
C ALA A 25 5.90 34.33 -6.88
N ALA A 26 6.28 34.17 -8.13
CA ALA A 26 5.56 33.32 -9.06
C ALA A 26 5.62 31.91 -8.49
N SER A 27 4.54 31.48 -7.84
CA SER A 27 4.34 30.07 -7.49
C SER A 27 4.31 29.29 -8.79
N GLN A 28 5.45 28.74 -9.17
CA GLN A 28 5.50 27.73 -10.23
C GLN A 28 4.72 26.54 -9.71
N ALA A 29 3.45 26.39 -10.12
CA ALA A 29 2.70 25.18 -9.90
C ALA A 29 3.51 24.05 -10.54
N ALA A 30 4.01 23.13 -9.71
CA ALA A 30 4.72 21.96 -10.19
C ALA A 30 3.82 21.24 -11.20
N ALA A 31 4.32 21.04 -12.41
CA ALA A 31 3.56 20.31 -13.43
C ALA A 31 3.23 18.92 -12.87
N PRO A 32 2.00 18.42 -13.06
CA PRO A 32 1.61 17.14 -12.53
C PRO A 32 2.57 16.05 -13.02
N SER A 33 3.11 15.27 -12.08
CA SER A 33 3.94 14.12 -12.41
C SER A 33 3.15 13.15 -13.27
N ALA A 34 3.71 12.69 -14.39
CA ALA A 34 3.06 11.69 -15.20
C ALA A 34 3.05 10.35 -14.44
N THR A 35 1.89 9.72 -14.34
CA THR A 35 1.79 8.37 -13.78
C THR A 35 1.94 7.37 -14.91
N GLN A 36 2.90 6.47 -14.80
CA GLN A 36 3.06 5.34 -15.70
C GLN A 36 2.39 4.11 -15.09
N SER A 37 1.63 3.38 -15.91
CA SER A 37 0.99 2.13 -15.50
C SER A 37 1.64 0.95 -16.24
N THR A 38 1.98 -0.10 -15.50
CA THR A 38 2.48 -1.37 -16.05
C THR A 38 1.66 -2.50 -15.47
N THR A 39 1.22 -3.43 -16.31
CA THR A 39 0.53 -4.65 -15.86
C THR A 39 1.50 -5.81 -15.85
N LEU A 40 1.61 -6.48 -14.70
CA LEU A 40 2.33 -7.72 -14.49
C LEU A 40 1.32 -8.84 -14.32
N THR A 41 1.51 -9.97 -15.00
CA THR A 41 0.62 -11.14 -14.89
C THR A 41 1.44 -12.38 -14.65
N PHE A 42 1.03 -13.17 -13.66
CA PHE A 42 1.71 -14.40 -13.25
C PHE A 42 0.69 -15.53 -13.13
N ASP A 43 1.10 -16.72 -13.54
CA ASP A 43 0.47 -17.95 -13.11
C ASP A 43 1.07 -18.31 -11.74
N VAL A 44 0.20 -18.64 -10.79
CA VAL A 44 0.58 -18.95 -9.40
C VAL A 44 0.47 -20.45 -9.18
N VAL A 45 1.48 -21.04 -8.59
CA VAL A 45 1.44 -22.41 -8.06
C VAL A 45 1.47 -22.32 -6.56
N PHE A 46 0.32 -22.63 -5.93
CA PHE A 46 0.15 -22.54 -4.47
C PHE A 46 0.95 -23.63 -3.76
N SER A 47 1.59 -23.24 -2.66
CA SER A 47 2.16 -24.18 -1.70
C SER A 47 1.06 -24.79 -0.82
N PRO A 48 1.36 -25.90 -0.12
CA PRO A 48 0.46 -26.38 0.91
C PRO A 48 0.21 -25.31 1.99
N LEU A 49 -1.04 -25.00 2.22
CA LEU A 49 -1.48 -24.04 3.22
C LEU A 49 -1.05 -24.49 4.63
N ALA A 50 -0.39 -23.62 5.36
CA ALA A 50 -0.06 -23.82 6.78
C ALA A 50 -0.94 -22.92 7.65
N ILE A 51 -1.50 -23.49 8.72
CA ILE A 51 -2.30 -22.76 9.71
C ILE A 51 -1.58 -22.78 11.04
N VAL A 52 -1.32 -21.58 11.57
CA VAL A 52 -0.80 -21.38 12.92
C VAL A 52 -1.97 -20.98 13.82
N ALA A 53 -2.31 -21.87 14.79
CA ALA A 53 -3.41 -21.59 15.69
C ALA A 53 -3.01 -20.55 16.75
N ALA A 54 -3.83 -19.54 16.94
CA ALA A 54 -3.58 -18.42 17.86
C ALA A 54 -3.35 -18.84 19.33
N ASN A 55 -3.96 -19.94 19.76
CA ASN A 55 -3.88 -20.45 21.12
C ASN A 55 -3.14 -21.79 21.24
N ASN A 56 -2.43 -22.22 20.19
CA ASN A 56 -1.81 -23.54 20.06
C ASN A 56 -2.81 -24.72 20.15
N VAL A 57 -4.11 -24.46 20.11
CA VAL A 57 -5.18 -25.48 20.16
C VAL A 57 -6.03 -25.34 18.91
N ARG A 58 -5.80 -26.21 17.94
CA ARG A 58 -6.64 -26.27 16.75
C ARG A 58 -7.91 -27.09 17.05
N ASN A 59 -9.07 -26.48 16.84
CA ASN A 59 -10.33 -27.20 16.85
C ASN A 59 -10.51 -27.97 15.53
N PRO A 60 -10.51 -29.30 15.51
CA PRO A 60 -10.63 -30.05 14.26
C PRO A 60 -12.01 -29.90 13.60
N ASN A 61 -13.02 -29.41 14.34
CA ASN A 61 -14.36 -29.20 13.85
C ASN A 61 -14.67 -27.77 13.41
N ALA A 62 -13.72 -26.84 13.58
CA ALA A 62 -13.82 -25.47 13.08
C ALA A 62 -12.67 -25.21 12.11
N PRO A 63 -12.95 -24.71 10.90
CA PRO A 63 -11.89 -24.46 9.91
C PRO A 63 -10.88 -23.41 10.42
N PHE A 64 -11.35 -22.38 11.11
CA PHE A 64 -10.52 -21.27 11.65
C PHE A 64 -11.11 -20.76 12.98
N ALA A 65 -10.23 -20.15 13.78
CA ALA A 65 -10.59 -19.36 14.96
C ALA A 65 -10.08 -17.92 14.80
N LEU A 66 -10.63 -17.01 15.59
CA LEU A 66 -10.16 -15.63 15.63
C LEU A 66 -8.68 -15.59 16.06
N GLY A 67 -7.84 -14.88 15.27
CA GLY A 67 -6.41 -14.78 15.49
C GLY A 67 -5.59 -15.93 14.89
N ASP A 68 -6.20 -16.96 14.31
CA ASP A 68 -5.45 -17.95 13.55
C ASP A 68 -4.75 -17.28 12.37
N GLU A 69 -3.55 -17.76 12.04
CA GLU A 69 -2.76 -17.27 10.93
C GLU A 69 -2.66 -18.34 9.84
N ILE A 70 -2.87 -17.90 8.59
CA ILE A 70 -2.63 -18.68 7.38
C ILE A 70 -1.34 -18.16 6.77
N VAL A 71 -0.40 -19.05 6.45
CA VAL A 71 0.87 -18.70 5.81
C VAL A 71 1.10 -19.59 4.59
N GLU A 72 1.52 -18.96 3.49
CA GLU A 72 1.82 -19.60 2.22
C GLU A 72 3.08 -18.99 1.62
N HIS A 73 3.78 -19.80 0.79
CA HIS A 73 4.96 -19.39 0.04
C HIS A 73 4.82 -19.96 -1.37
N ASP A 74 4.24 -19.18 -2.26
CA ASP A 74 3.82 -19.64 -3.57
C ASP A 74 4.85 -19.30 -4.64
N GLN A 75 4.80 -20.03 -5.76
CA GLN A 75 5.70 -19.82 -6.89
C GLN A 75 4.99 -19.02 -7.99
N LEU A 76 5.70 -18.04 -8.57
CA LEU A 76 5.21 -17.18 -9.63
C LEU A 76 5.88 -17.53 -10.96
N PHE A 77 5.05 -17.72 -11.99
CA PHE A 77 5.50 -18.05 -13.34
C PHE A 77 5.02 -17.02 -14.35
N SER A 78 5.83 -16.72 -15.34
CA SER A 78 5.46 -15.89 -16.50
C SER A 78 5.94 -16.57 -17.77
N GLY A 79 5.02 -16.80 -18.73
CA GLY A 79 5.34 -17.53 -19.96
C GLY A 79 5.89 -18.95 -19.72
N GLY A 80 5.47 -19.61 -18.64
CA GLY A 80 5.93 -20.94 -18.23
C GLY A 80 7.29 -20.98 -17.51
N HIS A 81 7.93 -19.83 -17.29
CA HIS A 81 9.20 -19.73 -16.57
C HIS A 81 8.97 -19.26 -15.14
N HIS A 82 9.63 -19.89 -14.18
CA HIS A 82 9.66 -19.42 -12.80
C HIS A 82 10.36 -18.06 -12.74
N VAL A 83 9.67 -17.04 -12.25
CA VAL A 83 10.16 -15.65 -12.21
C VAL A 83 10.22 -15.06 -10.83
N GLY A 84 9.72 -15.75 -9.82
CA GLY A 84 9.70 -15.26 -8.44
C GLY A 84 8.80 -16.12 -7.57
N ASP A 85 8.55 -15.61 -6.39
CA ASP A 85 7.67 -16.22 -5.41
C ASP A 85 6.93 -15.15 -4.62
N ASP A 86 5.93 -15.58 -3.84
CA ASP A 86 5.32 -14.71 -2.86
C ASP A 86 5.37 -15.31 -1.46
N LEU A 87 5.24 -14.42 -0.48
CA LEU A 87 5.03 -14.73 0.91
C LEU A 87 3.67 -14.14 1.28
N PHE A 88 2.69 -15.00 1.53
CA PHE A 88 1.34 -14.61 1.87
C PHE A 88 1.05 -14.96 3.33
N SER A 89 0.55 -13.99 4.09
CA SER A 89 0.19 -14.16 5.49
C SER A 89 -1.14 -13.48 5.77
N CYS A 90 -2.07 -14.21 6.38
CA CYS A 90 -3.41 -13.75 6.72
C CYS A 90 -3.71 -14.04 8.18
N VAL A 91 -4.22 -13.05 8.90
CA VAL A 91 -4.77 -13.22 10.25
C VAL A 91 -6.30 -13.24 10.17
N ILE A 92 -6.93 -14.23 10.77
CA ILE A 92 -8.38 -14.29 10.87
C ILE A 92 -8.87 -13.24 11.86
N VAL A 93 -9.60 -12.25 11.34
CA VAL A 93 -10.08 -11.09 12.11
C VAL A 93 -11.57 -11.14 12.43
N SER A 94 -12.30 -12.04 11.76
CA SER A 94 -13.73 -12.26 12.03
C SER A 94 -14.13 -13.67 11.65
N VAL A 95 -14.95 -14.30 12.47
CA VAL A 95 -15.49 -15.66 12.26
C VAL A 95 -17.01 -15.67 12.49
N PRO A 96 -17.79 -14.87 11.72
CA PRO A 96 -19.24 -14.97 11.78
C PRO A 96 -19.70 -16.32 11.19
N LEU A 97 -20.95 -16.69 11.48
CA LEU A 97 -21.50 -17.99 11.05
C LEU A 97 -21.57 -18.16 9.52
N ASP A 98 -21.54 -17.06 8.78
CA ASP A 98 -21.77 -17.01 7.31
C ASP A 98 -20.54 -16.60 6.49
N ALA A 99 -19.53 -15.96 7.08
CA ALA A 99 -18.33 -15.58 6.36
C ALA A 99 -17.11 -15.37 7.28
N ILE A 100 -16.02 -16.03 6.98
CA ILE A 100 -14.73 -15.80 7.65
C ILE A 100 -14.02 -14.64 6.93
N LEU A 101 -13.57 -13.66 7.70
CA LEU A 101 -12.77 -12.53 7.17
C LEU A 101 -11.35 -12.60 7.70
N ALA A 102 -10.38 -12.47 6.80
CA ALA A 102 -8.97 -12.38 7.11
C ALA A 102 -8.39 -11.03 6.68
N SER A 103 -7.41 -10.54 7.41
CA SER A 103 -6.54 -9.42 7.01
C SER A 103 -5.23 -9.99 6.50
N CYS A 104 -4.92 -9.76 5.25
CA CYS A 104 -3.79 -10.40 4.57
C CYS A 104 -2.74 -9.38 4.12
N THR A 105 -1.49 -9.83 4.16
CA THR A 105 -0.34 -9.15 3.53
C THR A 105 0.33 -10.11 2.55
N ALA A 106 0.84 -9.57 1.45
CA ALA A 106 1.61 -10.30 0.46
C ALA A 106 2.91 -9.57 0.14
N ILE A 107 4.00 -10.31 -0.05
CA ILE A 107 5.28 -9.81 -0.55
C ILE A 107 5.65 -10.62 -1.80
N PHE A 108 5.55 -10.02 -2.96
CA PHE A 108 5.96 -10.60 -4.22
C PHE A 108 7.45 -10.34 -4.43
N ARG A 109 8.27 -11.39 -4.41
CA ARG A 109 9.70 -11.32 -4.68
C ARG A 109 9.94 -11.56 -6.18
N LEU A 110 10.31 -10.52 -6.89
CA LEU A 110 10.44 -10.51 -8.34
C LEU A 110 11.86 -10.09 -8.76
N PRO A 111 12.29 -10.37 -9.99
CA PRO A 111 13.50 -9.79 -10.53
C PRO A 111 13.46 -8.27 -10.43
N GLY A 112 14.51 -7.69 -9.85
CA GLY A 112 14.62 -6.24 -9.66
C GLY A 112 14.05 -5.69 -8.35
N GLY A 113 13.39 -6.49 -7.52
CA GLY A 113 12.90 -6.03 -6.20
C GLY A 113 11.66 -6.74 -5.69
N HIS A 114 11.03 -6.15 -4.71
CA HIS A 114 9.81 -6.68 -4.09
C HIS A 114 8.65 -5.73 -4.27
N ILE A 115 7.44 -6.28 -4.38
CA ILE A 115 6.17 -5.53 -4.31
C ILE A 115 5.44 -5.99 -3.04
N ALA A 116 4.98 -5.03 -2.23
CA ALA A 116 4.15 -5.27 -1.06
C ALA A 116 2.69 -4.98 -1.37
N ALA A 117 1.78 -5.81 -0.88
CA ALA A 117 0.35 -5.64 -1.04
C ALA A 117 -0.42 -6.00 0.24
N GLN A 118 -1.65 -5.51 0.32
CA GLN A 118 -2.61 -5.83 1.38
C GLN A 118 -3.98 -6.13 0.77
N THR A 119 -4.74 -7.01 1.43
CA THR A 119 -6.11 -7.33 1.05
C THR A 119 -6.92 -7.79 2.27
N PRO A 120 -8.18 -7.36 2.42
CA PRO A 120 -9.16 -8.13 3.17
C PRO A 120 -9.54 -9.34 2.32
N ALA A 121 -9.44 -10.54 2.86
CA ALA A 121 -9.76 -11.77 2.13
C ALA A 121 -10.81 -12.61 2.84
N ILE A 122 -11.71 -13.20 2.05
CA ILE A 122 -12.54 -14.33 2.44
C ILE A 122 -11.79 -15.56 1.95
N PRO A 123 -11.42 -16.52 2.83
CA PRO A 123 -10.81 -17.76 2.40
C PRO A 123 -11.68 -18.49 1.37
N GLY A 124 -11.07 -19.02 0.30
CA GLY A 124 -11.76 -19.73 -0.76
C GLY A 124 -11.60 -19.08 -2.14
N PRO A 125 -12.29 -19.58 -3.17
CA PRO A 125 -12.01 -19.29 -4.58
C PRO A 125 -12.46 -17.91 -5.07
N ALA A 126 -13.13 -17.11 -4.23
CA ALA A 126 -13.53 -15.75 -4.61
C ALA A 126 -12.30 -14.90 -4.97
N PRO A 127 -12.36 -14.07 -6.04
CA PRO A 127 -11.28 -13.16 -6.38
C PRO A 127 -10.90 -12.27 -5.20
N LYS A 128 -9.59 -12.08 -4.99
CA LYS A 128 -9.03 -11.25 -3.94
C LYS A 128 -8.44 -9.99 -4.56
N ASP A 129 -9.04 -8.85 -4.25
CA ASP A 129 -8.52 -7.55 -4.69
C ASP A 129 -7.40 -7.11 -3.76
N LEU A 130 -6.28 -6.71 -4.34
CA LEU A 130 -5.05 -6.33 -3.67
C LEU A 130 -4.81 -4.82 -3.80
N ALA A 131 -4.46 -4.15 -2.72
CA ALA A 131 -3.92 -2.80 -2.77
C ALA A 131 -2.38 -2.89 -2.72
N LEU A 132 -1.67 -2.37 -3.74
CA LEU A 132 -0.22 -2.30 -3.74
C LEU A 132 0.22 -1.15 -2.85
N THR A 133 0.95 -1.45 -1.79
CA THR A 133 1.32 -0.50 -0.74
C THR A 133 2.74 0.04 -0.87
N GLY A 134 3.51 -0.49 -1.80
CA GLY A 134 4.88 -0.06 -2.08
C GLY A 134 5.77 -1.17 -2.61
N GLY A 135 7.06 -0.90 -2.68
CA GLY A 135 8.05 -1.87 -3.14
C GLY A 135 9.48 -1.43 -2.95
N THR A 136 10.41 -2.27 -3.39
CA THR A 136 11.86 -2.04 -3.33
C THR A 136 12.49 -2.18 -4.71
N GLY A 137 13.75 -1.77 -4.87
CA GLY A 137 14.46 -1.87 -6.14
C GLY A 137 13.77 -1.10 -7.25
N THR A 138 13.49 -1.73 -8.38
CA THR A 138 12.76 -1.15 -9.51
C THR A 138 11.29 -0.85 -9.19
N TYR A 139 10.76 -1.42 -8.12
CA TYR A 139 9.39 -1.21 -7.62
C TYR A 139 9.32 -0.17 -6.50
N ARG A 140 10.36 0.64 -6.29
CA ARG A 140 10.34 1.71 -5.28
C ARG A 140 9.33 2.79 -5.66
N ASN A 141 8.61 3.32 -4.66
CA ASN A 141 7.61 4.39 -4.82
C ASN A 141 6.46 4.04 -5.76
N ILE A 142 6.10 2.76 -5.85
CA ILE A 142 4.91 2.32 -6.58
C ILE A 142 3.68 2.35 -5.68
N GLY A 143 2.52 2.39 -6.33
CA GLY A 143 1.21 2.06 -5.80
C GLY A 143 0.46 1.25 -6.85
N GLY A 144 -0.82 1.11 -6.69
CA GLY A 144 -1.68 0.44 -7.66
C GLY A 144 -2.60 -0.58 -7.02
N ASP A 145 -3.04 -1.51 -7.82
CA ASP A 145 -3.96 -2.57 -7.43
C ASP A 145 -3.59 -3.90 -8.10
N GLY A 146 -4.21 -4.96 -7.65
CA GLY A 146 -4.07 -6.27 -8.25
C GLY A 146 -5.26 -7.15 -7.93
N THR A 147 -5.29 -8.32 -8.57
CA THR A 147 -6.32 -9.34 -8.31
C THR A 147 -5.66 -10.72 -8.36
N LEU A 148 -5.91 -11.52 -7.32
CA LEU A 148 -5.59 -12.94 -7.29
C LEU A 148 -6.88 -13.73 -7.51
N VAL A 149 -6.87 -14.62 -8.52
CA VAL A 149 -7.96 -15.56 -8.82
C VAL A 149 -7.44 -16.97 -8.63
N GLU A 150 -8.07 -17.74 -7.76
CA GLU A 150 -7.75 -19.14 -7.52
C GLU A 150 -8.56 -20.04 -8.46
N PHE A 151 -7.91 -20.98 -9.14
CA PHE A 151 -8.56 -21.96 -10.04
C PHE A 151 -8.72 -23.32 -9.37
N GLY A 152 -8.47 -23.40 -8.06
CA GLY A 152 -8.48 -24.58 -7.23
C GLY A 152 -7.38 -24.53 -6.18
N PRO A 153 -7.09 -25.60 -5.47
CA PRO A 153 -6.19 -25.60 -4.33
C PRO A 153 -4.70 -25.48 -4.68
N VAL A 154 -4.35 -25.58 -5.96
CA VAL A 154 -2.93 -25.63 -6.39
C VAL A 154 -2.53 -24.60 -7.43
N ASN A 155 -3.49 -23.92 -8.08
CA ASN A 155 -3.20 -22.97 -9.14
C ASN A 155 -4.06 -21.72 -9.06
N GLY A 156 -3.48 -20.60 -9.49
CA GLY A 156 -4.18 -19.31 -9.59
C GLY A 156 -3.55 -18.41 -10.64
N LYS A 157 -4.12 -17.24 -10.77
CA LYS A 157 -3.59 -16.14 -11.58
C LYS A 157 -3.54 -14.87 -10.77
N LEU A 158 -2.37 -14.26 -10.75
CA LEU A 158 -2.11 -12.97 -10.15
C LEU A 158 -1.94 -11.92 -11.26
N THR A 159 -2.69 -10.83 -11.17
CA THR A 159 -2.54 -9.66 -12.04
C THR A 159 -2.28 -8.44 -11.17
N LEU A 160 -1.18 -7.73 -11.41
CA LEU A 160 -0.82 -6.51 -10.69
C LEU A 160 -0.77 -5.33 -11.67
N ARG A 161 -1.54 -4.30 -11.41
CA ARG A 161 -1.44 -3.01 -12.11
C ARG A 161 -0.59 -2.07 -11.27
N VAL A 162 0.67 -1.98 -11.64
CA VAL A 162 1.69 -1.17 -10.95
C VAL A 162 1.66 0.26 -11.49
N LEU A 163 1.48 1.22 -10.61
CA LEU A 163 1.53 2.66 -10.89
C LEU A 163 2.83 3.22 -10.33
N SER A 164 3.63 3.88 -11.17
CA SER A 164 4.84 4.57 -10.77
C SER A 164 4.76 6.06 -11.10
N LEU A 165 5.27 6.89 -10.21
CA LEU A 165 5.46 8.31 -10.48
C LEU A 165 6.75 8.48 -11.29
N VAL A 166 6.63 8.93 -12.53
CA VAL A 166 7.79 9.33 -13.32
C VAL A 166 8.17 10.75 -12.89
N ALA A 167 9.31 10.90 -12.21
CA ALA A 167 9.89 12.21 -12.01
C ALA A 167 10.20 12.79 -13.40
N ARG A 168 9.57 13.91 -13.78
CA ARG A 168 10.00 14.65 -14.95
C ARG A 168 11.43 15.14 -14.63
N GLY A 169 12.41 14.63 -15.36
CA GLY A 169 13.75 15.14 -15.31
C GLY A 169 13.69 16.65 -15.56
N GLY A 170 14.12 17.45 -14.57
CA GLY A 170 14.38 18.85 -14.79
C GLY A 170 15.44 18.88 -15.89
N GLY A 171 15.07 19.37 -17.09
CA GLY A 171 16.04 19.69 -18.11
C GLY A 171 16.85 20.86 -17.58
N ASP A 172 18.15 20.63 -17.43
CA ASP A 172 19.16 21.66 -17.22
C ASP A 172 19.28 22.54 -18.47
#